data_7c9144f9f1ed4ec07904bdc7aa7c4476
#
_entry.id   7c9144f9f1ed4ec07904bdc7aa7c4476
#
_cell.length_a   1.000
_cell.length_b   1.000
_cell.length_c   1.000
_cell.angle_alpha   90.00
_cell.angle_beta   90.00
_cell.angle_gamma   90.00
#
_symmetry.space_group_name_H-M   'P 1'
#
loop_
_entity.id
_entity.type
_entity.pdbx_description
1 polymer ?
#
loop_
_entity_poly.entity_id
_entity_poly.type
_entity_poly.pdbx_seq_one_letter_code
_entity_poly.pdbx_strand_id
1 'polypeptide(L)'
;MSLLEPNLRGTAAFFSPTTGIIDSYGLMRYFLGKARDKNAQIAYKAEVIDIGKVTDGYIVKVKSMSEDFSFMTRVLINCAGLHSDKVAKMAGIDIDKTKYKLHWCKGEYYSVGSGKNRLIKRLIYPVPTAISVGVHVCFDVDWRMRLGPLFYYVDKIDYGVDNSRKRDFLESSIMKVLPFIEASDLEPETSGVMAMLQGQGEPFCDFVIRHEYDRGLPGFINLVGIESPGLTSSPAIARYVSHMVDEILEN
;
A
#
# COMPACT_ATOMS: atom_id res chain seq x y z
N MET A 1 23.88 -14.87 13.94
CA MET A 1 23.87 -13.61 13.18
C MET A 1 25.19 -13.43 12.42
N SER A 2 26.34 -13.39 13.07
CA SER A 2 27.66 -13.15 12.45
C SER A 2 28.05 -14.11 11.31
N LEU A 3 27.59 -15.35 11.33
CA LEU A 3 27.81 -16.31 10.22
C LEU A 3 27.02 -15.95 8.96
N LEU A 4 25.84 -15.34 9.11
CA LEU A 4 24.97 -15.02 7.99
C LEU A 4 25.20 -13.60 7.47
N GLU A 5 25.43 -12.66 8.37
CA GLU A 5 25.68 -11.24 8.07
C GLU A 5 26.79 -10.69 8.98
N PRO A 6 28.06 -10.88 8.61
CA PRO A 6 29.20 -10.56 9.46
C PRO A 6 29.38 -9.06 9.68
N ASN A 7 28.81 -8.21 8.84
CA ASN A 7 28.92 -6.76 8.93
C ASN A 7 27.85 -6.12 9.83
N LEU A 8 26.91 -6.91 10.35
CA LEU A 8 25.89 -6.40 11.28
C LEU A 8 26.40 -6.38 12.73
N ARG A 9 25.92 -5.39 13.47
CA ARG A 9 26.03 -5.37 14.95
C ARG A 9 24.71 -5.76 15.59
N GLY A 10 24.77 -6.61 16.62
CA GLY A 10 23.60 -7.03 17.40
C GLY A 10 23.91 -8.27 18.22
N THR A 11 23.10 -8.51 19.25
CA THR A 11 23.26 -9.65 20.16
C THR A 11 22.58 -10.91 19.65
N ALA A 12 21.41 -10.78 19.02
CA ALA A 12 20.62 -11.88 18.50
C ALA A 12 19.74 -11.40 17.33
N ALA A 13 19.27 -12.34 16.51
CA ALA A 13 18.30 -12.08 15.44
C ALA A 13 17.44 -13.33 15.19
N PHE A 14 16.20 -13.10 14.76
CA PHE A 14 15.37 -14.14 14.17
C PHE A 14 15.64 -14.23 12.68
N PHE A 15 15.73 -15.44 12.16
CA PHE A 15 15.87 -15.68 10.72
C PHE A 15 14.56 -16.18 10.13
N SER A 16 14.06 -15.48 9.12
CA SER A 16 12.90 -15.90 8.31
C SER A 16 13.39 -16.46 6.98
N PRO A 17 13.35 -17.80 6.76
CA PRO A 17 13.89 -18.41 5.56
C PRO A 17 13.00 -18.22 4.32
N THR A 18 11.74 -17.81 4.50
CA THR A 18 10.74 -17.70 3.42
C THR A 18 10.49 -16.27 2.97
N THR A 19 11.15 -15.28 3.60
CA THR A 19 11.06 -13.88 3.17
C THR A 19 11.78 -13.67 1.86
N GLY A 20 11.19 -12.88 0.97
CA GLY A 20 11.74 -12.57 -0.34
C GLY A 20 11.38 -11.16 -0.81
N ILE A 21 11.83 -10.83 -2.00
CA ILE A 21 11.48 -9.62 -2.74
C ILE A 21 10.69 -10.01 -3.98
N ILE A 22 9.84 -9.12 -4.44
CA ILE A 22 8.99 -9.34 -5.61
C ILE A 22 9.01 -8.12 -6.53
N ASP A 23 9.00 -8.36 -7.84
CA ASP A 23 8.66 -7.34 -8.83
C ASP A 23 7.16 -7.04 -8.76
N SER A 24 6.79 -5.96 -8.08
CA SER A 24 5.40 -5.53 -7.91
C SER A 24 4.72 -5.19 -9.24
N TYR A 25 5.44 -4.59 -10.18
CA TYR A 25 4.92 -4.31 -11.52
C TYR A 25 4.72 -5.59 -12.34
N GLY A 26 5.64 -6.55 -12.23
CA GLY A 26 5.52 -7.87 -12.82
C GLY A 26 4.30 -8.62 -12.30
N LEU A 27 4.07 -8.57 -10.98
CA LEU A 27 2.88 -9.15 -10.36
C LEU A 27 1.59 -8.53 -10.89
N MET A 28 1.52 -7.18 -10.96
CA MET A 28 0.35 -6.48 -11.51
C MET A 28 0.11 -6.84 -12.99
N ARG A 29 1.16 -6.89 -13.81
CA ARG A 29 1.06 -7.31 -15.22
C ARG A 29 0.57 -8.75 -15.36
N TYR A 30 1.04 -9.65 -14.50
CA TYR A 30 0.59 -11.03 -14.47
C TYR A 30 -0.92 -11.12 -14.19
N PHE A 31 -1.41 -10.46 -13.13
CA PHE A 31 -2.84 -10.46 -12.82
C PHE A 31 -3.68 -9.80 -13.91
N LEU A 32 -3.20 -8.70 -14.49
CA LEU A 32 -3.85 -8.04 -15.62
C LEU A 32 -3.98 -8.97 -16.81
N GLY A 33 -2.91 -9.71 -17.16
CA GLY A 33 -2.95 -10.72 -18.22
C GLY A 33 -4.01 -11.79 -17.95
N LYS A 34 -4.01 -12.35 -16.73
CA LYS A 34 -5.01 -13.35 -16.31
C LYS A 34 -6.44 -12.83 -16.32
N ALA A 35 -6.66 -11.58 -15.96
CA ALA A 35 -7.98 -10.96 -16.04
C ALA A 35 -8.44 -10.82 -17.51
N ARG A 36 -7.56 -10.38 -18.40
CA ARG A 36 -7.84 -10.27 -19.84
C ARG A 36 -8.13 -11.62 -20.49
N ASP A 37 -7.43 -12.70 -20.09
CA ASP A 37 -7.71 -14.08 -20.52
C ASP A 37 -9.16 -14.52 -20.16
N LYS A 38 -9.79 -13.82 -19.20
CA LYS A 38 -11.18 -14.00 -18.76
C LYS A 38 -12.12 -12.88 -19.27
N ASN A 39 -11.73 -12.16 -20.31
CA ASN A 39 -12.49 -11.06 -20.93
C ASN A 39 -12.72 -9.84 -20.02
N ALA A 40 -11.96 -9.67 -18.95
CA ALA A 40 -12.02 -8.44 -18.17
C ALA A 40 -11.47 -7.26 -18.97
N GLN A 41 -12.14 -6.12 -18.86
CA GLN A 41 -11.76 -4.88 -19.53
C GLN A 41 -11.16 -3.89 -18.54
N ILE A 42 -10.21 -3.08 -19.00
CA ILE A 42 -9.63 -1.99 -18.22
C ILE A 42 -9.75 -0.70 -19.05
N ALA A 43 -10.36 0.30 -18.44
CA ALA A 43 -10.39 1.66 -18.95
C ALA A 43 -9.29 2.49 -18.26
N TYR A 44 -8.23 2.83 -18.98
CA TYR A 44 -7.19 3.74 -18.51
C TYR A 44 -7.60 5.20 -18.71
N LYS A 45 -7.05 6.10 -17.87
CA LYS A 45 -7.36 7.55 -17.94
C LYS A 45 -8.86 7.83 -17.84
N ALA A 46 -9.53 7.00 -17.03
CA ALA A 46 -10.94 7.06 -16.75
C ALA A 46 -11.11 7.25 -15.23
N GLU A 47 -11.72 8.35 -14.83
CA GLU A 47 -11.94 8.73 -13.44
C GLU A 47 -13.43 8.57 -13.08
N VAL A 48 -13.73 7.81 -12.04
CA VAL A 48 -15.08 7.76 -11.47
C VAL A 48 -15.35 9.08 -10.77
N ILE A 49 -16.39 9.79 -11.22
CA ILE A 49 -16.76 11.12 -10.73
C ILE A 49 -18.06 11.15 -9.93
N ASP A 50 -18.91 10.13 -10.12
CA ASP A 50 -20.18 10.03 -9.39
C ASP A 50 -20.67 8.58 -9.37
N ILE A 51 -21.40 8.20 -8.30
CA ILE A 51 -22.01 6.89 -8.12
C ILE A 51 -23.44 7.10 -7.62
N GLY A 52 -24.40 6.71 -8.43
CA GLY A 52 -25.83 6.75 -8.09
C GLY A 52 -26.36 5.35 -7.81
N LYS A 53 -26.97 5.13 -6.65
CA LYS A 53 -27.69 3.89 -6.35
C LYS A 53 -29.01 3.86 -7.14
N VAL A 54 -29.33 2.71 -7.74
CA VAL A 54 -30.60 2.43 -8.42
C VAL A 54 -31.21 1.13 -7.87
N THR A 55 -32.37 0.74 -8.35
CA THR A 55 -33.11 -0.44 -7.85
C THR A 55 -32.24 -1.70 -7.88
N ASP A 56 -31.56 -1.97 -9.00
CA ASP A 56 -30.82 -3.21 -9.23
C ASP A 56 -29.29 -2.97 -9.34
N GLY A 57 -28.75 -2.05 -8.56
CA GLY A 57 -27.30 -1.81 -8.54
C GLY A 57 -26.93 -0.32 -8.54
N TYR A 58 -25.97 0.04 -9.40
CA TYR A 58 -25.35 1.36 -9.40
C TYR A 58 -25.19 1.89 -10.83
N ILE A 59 -25.40 3.19 -10.99
CA ILE A 59 -24.96 3.95 -12.16
C ILE A 59 -23.64 4.61 -11.80
N VAL A 60 -22.60 4.29 -12.53
CA VAL A 60 -21.26 4.86 -12.35
C VAL A 60 -21.00 5.84 -13.48
N LYS A 61 -20.72 7.12 -13.13
CA LYS A 61 -20.31 8.13 -14.10
C LYS A 61 -18.80 8.23 -14.15
N VAL A 62 -18.28 8.27 -15.34
CA VAL A 62 -16.83 8.25 -15.60
C VAL A 62 -16.48 9.40 -16.51
N LYS A 63 -15.50 10.18 -16.06
CA LYS A 63 -14.82 11.18 -16.87
C LYS A 63 -13.64 10.53 -17.58
N SER A 64 -13.55 10.66 -18.88
CA SER A 64 -12.43 10.12 -19.63
C SER A 64 -11.80 11.19 -20.55
N MET A 65 -10.60 10.92 -21.06
CA MET A 65 -9.93 11.85 -21.98
C MET A 65 -10.60 11.93 -23.36
N SER A 66 -11.32 10.91 -23.76
CA SER A 66 -11.98 10.84 -25.08
C SER A 66 -13.43 11.33 -25.00
N GLU A 67 -14.21 10.74 -24.14
CA GLU A 67 -15.63 11.03 -23.95
C GLU A 67 -16.07 10.57 -22.56
N ASP A 68 -16.87 11.38 -21.88
CA ASP A 68 -17.48 11.01 -20.62
C ASP A 68 -18.59 9.98 -20.86
N PHE A 69 -18.67 8.98 -20.02
CA PHE A 69 -19.66 7.92 -20.14
C PHE A 69 -20.22 7.48 -18.80
N SER A 70 -21.31 6.75 -18.83
CA SER A 70 -21.84 6.08 -17.66
C SER A 70 -22.21 4.63 -17.98
N PHE A 71 -22.19 3.78 -16.97
CA PHE A 71 -22.63 2.39 -17.09
C PHE A 71 -23.36 1.94 -15.83
N MET A 72 -24.15 0.89 -15.97
CA MET A 72 -24.82 0.24 -14.84
C MET A 72 -24.07 -1.04 -14.45
N THR A 73 -24.05 -1.31 -13.15
CA THR A 73 -23.50 -2.56 -12.61
C THR A 73 -24.30 -3.02 -11.40
N ARG A 74 -24.49 -4.33 -11.23
CA ARG A 74 -25.12 -4.94 -10.05
C ARG A 74 -24.15 -4.96 -8.87
N VAL A 75 -22.87 -5.21 -9.13
CA VAL A 75 -21.82 -5.27 -8.09
C VAL A 75 -20.77 -4.22 -8.41
N LEU A 76 -20.47 -3.40 -7.44
CA LEU A 76 -19.46 -2.36 -7.50
C LEU A 76 -18.41 -2.59 -6.41
N ILE A 77 -17.16 -2.73 -6.80
CA ILE A 77 -16.04 -2.97 -5.87
C ILE A 77 -15.14 -1.74 -5.84
N ASN A 78 -15.06 -1.09 -4.69
CA ASN A 78 -14.17 0.04 -4.48
C ASN A 78 -12.75 -0.44 -4.15
N CYS A 79 -11.83 -0.30 -5.09
CA CYS A 79 -10.39 -0.58 -4.93
C CYS A 79 -9.55 0.68 -5.19
N ALA A 80 -10.06 1.88 -4.85
CA ALA A 80 -9.48 3.15 -5.26
C ALA A 80 -8.25 3.59 -4.42
N GLY A 81 -7.72 2.75 -3.53
CA GLY A 81 -6.48 2.98 -2.78
C GLY A 81 -6.50 4.30 -2.01
N LEU A 82 -5.60 5.24 -2.35
CA LEU A 82 -5.50 6.56 -1.72
C LEU A 82 -6.75 7.46 -1.86
N HIS A 83 -7.74 7.04 -2.64
CA HIS A 83 -9.00 7.74 -2.86
C HIS A 83 -10.22 6.89 -2.55
N SER A 84 -10.04 5.76 -1.86
CA SER A 84 -11.15 4.84 -1.55
C SER A 84 -12.21 5.47 -0.64
N ASP A 85 -11.84 6.39 0.24
CA ASP A 85 -12.76 7.19 1.05
C ASP A 85 -13.65 8.10 0.19
N LYS A 86 -13.08 8.73 -0.86
CA LYS A 86 -13.84 9.58 -1.80
C LYS A 86 -14.86 8.76 -2.57
N VAL A 87 -14.47 7.56 -3.04
CA VAL A 87 -15.38 6.64 -3.74
C VAL A 87 -16.47 6.14 -2.80
N ALA A 88 -16.14 5.80 -1.55
CA ALA A 88 -17.14 5.46 -0.54
C ALA A 88 -18.14 6.59 -0.29
N LYS A 89 -17.66 7.83 -0.22
CA LYS A 89 -18.51 9.02 -0.10
C LYS A 89 -19.43 9.25 -1.31
N MET A 90 -18.92 9.02 -2.53
CA MET A 90 -19.75 9.08 -3.76
C MET A 90 -20.88 8.06 -3.73
N ALA A 91 -20.66 6.88 -3.16
CA ALA A 91 -21.68 5.85 -2.97
C ALA A 91 -22.69 6.17 -1.83
N GLY A 92 -22.55 7.30 -1.15
CA GLY A 92 -23.46 7.77 -0.09
C GLY A 92 -23.03 7.39 1.33
N ILE A 93 -21.82 6.91 1.56
CA ILE A 93 -21.30 6.60 2.89
C ILE A 93 -20.82 7.89 3.59
N ASP A 94 -21.28 8.11 4.82
CA ASP A 94 -20.75 9.14 5.70
C ASP A 94 -19.41 8.66 6.27
N ILE A 95 -18.31 9.07 5.63
CA ILE A 95 -16.95 8.60 5.93
C ILE A 95 -16.45 9.04 7.31
N ASP A 96 -16.98 10.11 7.88
CA ASP A 96 -16.61 10.56 9.21
C ASP A 96 -17.28 9.69 10.29
N LYS A 97 -18.57 9.38 10.15
CA LYS A 97 -19.30 8.48 11.06
C LYS A 97 -18.78 7.04 10.99
N THR A 98 -18.43 6.56 9.79
CA THR A 98 -17.92 5.20 9.58
C THR A 98 -16.45 5.08 9.91
N LYS A 99 -15.73 6.18 10.12
CA LYS A 99 -14.28 6.25 10.26
C LYS A 99 -13.53 5.73 9.02
N TYR A 100 -14.09 5.98 7.84
CA TYR A 100 -13.47 5.59 6.57
C TYR A 100 -12.61 6.69 5.97
N LYS A 101 -12.61 7.88 6.57
CA LYS A 101 -11.73 8.97 6.16
C LYS A 101 -10.28 8.52 6.21
N LEU A 102 -9.58 8.74 5.10
CA LEU A 102 -8.17 8.37 4.98
C LEU A 102 -7.24 9.49 5.47
N HIS A 103 -6.16 9.07 6.09
CA HIS A 103 -5.00 9.88 6.43
C HIS A 103 -3.81 9.39 5.63
N TRP A 104 -3.04 10.28 5.05
CA TRP A 104 -1.92 9.89 4.22
C TRP A 104 -0.64 9.85 5.02
N CYS A 105 0.03 8.70 4.99
CA CYS A 105 1.32 8.51 5.63
C CYS A 105 2.37 8.24 4.55
N LYS A 106 3.35 9.14 4.44
CA LYS A 106 4.42 9.05 3.46
C LYS A 106 5.57 8.24 4.02
N GLY A 107 6.12 7.33 3.21
CA GLY A 107 7.31 6.56 3.51
C GLY A 107 8.41 6.89 2.52
N GLU A 108 9.55 7.33 3.00
CA GLU A 108 10.70 7.70 2.17
C GLU A 108 11.83 6.70 2.27
N TYR A 109 12.56 6.54 1.15
CA TYR A 109 13.68 5.61 1.02
C TYR A 109 14.90 6.32 0.48
N TYR A 110 16.06 5.91 1.01
CA TYR A 110 17.37 6.30 0.52
C TYR A 110 18.10 5.08 -0.05
N SER A 111 18.72 5.25 -1.21
CA SER A 111 19.66 4.27 -1.73
C SER A 111 20.99 4.35 -1.00
N VAL A 112 21.70 3.23 -0.93
CA VAL A 112 23.01 3.12 -0.32
C VAL A 112 24.07 2.97 -1.40
N GLY A 113 24.95 3.95 -1.51
CA GLY A 113 26.04 4.02 -2.49
C GLY A 113 27.37 3.49 -1.96
N SER A 114 28.45 3.96 -2.59
CA SER A 114 29.84 3.79 -2.16
C SER A 114 30.32 2.32 -2.04
N GLY A 115 29.66 1.39 -2.75
CA GLY A 115 29.98 -0.05 -2.69
C GLY A 115 29.54 -0.75 -1.39
N LYS A 116 29.00 0.00 -0.42
CA LYS A 116 28.54 -0.53 0.88
C LYS A 116 27.27 -1.37 0.75
N ASN A 117 26.51 -1.21 -0.35
CA ASN A 117 25.35 -2.03 -0.70
C ASN A 117 25.68 -3.55 -0.78
N ARG A 118 26.92 -3.91 -1.00
CA ARG A 118 27.38 -5.31 -1.08
C ARG A 118 27.73 -5.94 0.26
N LEU A 119 27.78 -5.13 1.33
CA LEU A 119 28.14 -5.59 2.67
C LEU A 119 27.00 -6.35 3.36
N ILE A 120 25.77 -6.21 2.88
CA ILE A 120 24.57 -6.90 3.37
C ILE A 120 23.96 -7.70 2.22
N LYS A 121 23.51 -8.91 2.53
CA LYS A 121 22.94 -9.85 1.55
C LYS A 121 21.49 -10.26 1.85
N ARG A 122 20.90 -9.72 2.93
CA ARG A 122 19.57 -10.06 3.41
C ARG A 122 18.78 -8.82 3.77
N LEU A 123 17.47 -8.95 3.75
CA LEU A 123 16.57 -7.97 4.32
C LEU A 123 16.80 -7.94 5.85
N ILE A 124 17.05 -6.77 6.40
CA ILE A 124 17.35 -6.60 7.84
C ILE A 124 16.33 -5.65 8.44
N TYR A 125 15.57 -6.15 9.39
CA TYR A 125 14.57 -5.38 10.12
C TYR A 125 15.04 -5.15 11.55
N PRO A 126 14.91 -3.93 12.10
CA PRO A 126 15.04 -3.71 13.52
C PRO A 126 13.88 -4.36 14.27
N VAL A 127 13.95 -4.40 15.59
CA VAL A 127 12.80 -4.80 16.41
C VAL A 127 11.66 -3.81 16.17
N PRO A 128 10.45 -4.27 15.79
CA PRO A 128 9.31 -3.40 15.52
C PRO A 128 8.94 -2.56 16.74
N THR A 129 8.47 -1.35 16.49
CA THR A 129 7.78 -0.53 17.49
C THR A 129 6.27 -0.80 17.46
N ALA A 130 5.51 -0.23 18.39
CA ALA A 130 4.05 -0.35 18.40
C ALA A 130 3.36 0.24 17.14
N ILE A 131 4.05 1.11 16.39
CA ILE A 131 3.47 1.91 15.32
C ILE A 131 4.07 1.55 13.95
N SER A 132 5.28 1.00 13.89
CA SER A 132 6.00 0.79 12.64
C SER A 132 7.08 -0.28 12.78
N VAL A 133 7.36 -0.96 11.66
CA VAL A 133 8.55 -1.81 11.53
C VAL A 133 9.86 -1.00 11.51
N GLY A 134 9.78 0.33 11.46
CA GLY A 134 10.93 1.24 11.42
C GLY A 134 11.69 1.22 10.09
N VAL A 135 12.69 2.07 9.99
CA VAL A 135 13.63 2.06 8.88
C VAL A 135 14.38 0.73 8.87
N HIS A 136 14.41 0.05 7.74
CA HIS A 136 15.01 -1.28 7.57
C HIS A 136 15.81 -1.37 6.26
N VAL A 137 16.58 -2.45 6.11
CA VAL A 137 17.26 -2.76 4.84
C VAL A 137 16.30 -3.49 3.93
N CYS A 138 16.10 -2.96 2.74
CA CYS A 138 15.44 -3.65 1.64
C CYS A 138 16.30 -3.62 0.37
N PHE A 139 15.92 -4.45 -0.59
CA PHE A 139 16.56 -4.49 -1.91
C PHE A 139 15.48 -4.41 -2.97
N ASP A 140 15.82 -3.81 -4.09
CA ASP A 140 15.03 -3.99 -5.30
C ASP A 140 15.39 -5.31 -6.03
N VAL A 141 14.73 -5.55 -7.15
CA VAL A 141 14.95 -6.76 -7.96
C VAL A 141 16.35 -6.85 -8.56
N ASP A 142 17.07 -5.74 -8.64
CA ASP A 142 18.46 -5.66 -9.10
C ASP A 142 19.47 -5.74 -7.94
N TRP A 143 19.01 -6.05 -6.73
CA TRP A 143 19.80 -6.11 -5.49
C TRP A 143 20.48 -4.78 -5.11
N ARG A 144 19.89 -3.66 -5.48
CA ARG A 144 20.30 -2.36 -4.97
C ARG A 144 19.73 -2.16 -3.58
N MET A 145 20.62 -1.87 -2.63
CA MET A 145 20.27 -1.70 -1.22
C MET A 145 19.61 -0.34 -1.00
N ARG A 146 18.52 -0.36 -0.26
CA ARG A 146 17.78 0.80 0.22
C ARG A 146 17.59 0.74 1.72
N LEU A 147 17.54 1.88 2.34
CA LEU A 147 17.10 2.07 3.72
C LEU A 147 15.77 2.82 3.73
N GLY A 148 14.83 2.34 4.50
CA GLY A 148 13.49 2.91 4.61
C GLY A 148 12.45 1.86 5.00
N PRO A 149 11.19 2.27 5.08
CA PRO A 149 10.76 3.66 4.96
C PRO A 149 10.93 4.47 6.25
N LEU A 150 11.20 5.75 6.11
CA LEU A 150 10.95 6.71 7.17
C LEU A 150 9.52 7.21 7.00
N PHE A 151 8.66 6.96 7.98
CA PHE A 151 7.24 7.28 7.93
C PHE A 151 6.88 8.58 8.61
N TYR A 152 6.00 9.38 7.99
CA TYR A 152 5.36 10.54 8.60
C TYR A 152 4.06 10.91 7.88
N TYR A 153 3.12 11.52 8.62
CA TYR A 153 1.85 11.97 8.06
C TYR A 153 2.02 13.22 7.22
N VAL A 154 1.22 13.32 6.13
CA VAL A 154 1.22 14.45 5.19
C VAL A 154 -0.20 14.89 4.87
N ASP A 155 -0.38 16.18 4.59
CA ASP A 155 -1.69 16.74 4.23
C ASP A 155 -2.04 16.60 2.75
N LYS A 156 -1.06 16.27 1.93
CA LYS A 156 -1.21 16.07 0.49
C LYS A 156 -0.38 14.91 -0.02
N ILE A 157 -0.86 14.27 -1.08
CA ILE A 157 -0.12 13.24 -1.79
C ILE A 157 1.04 13.90 -2.54
N ASP A 158 2.26 13.52 -2.17
CA ASP A 158 3.51 13.96 -2.78
C ASP A 158 4.52 12.82 -2.75
N TYR A 159 5.21 12.60 -3.85
CA TYR A 159 6.18 11.51 -4.04
C TYR A 159 7.65 11.99 -4.10
N GLY A 160 7.92 13.26 -3.85
CA GLY A 160 9.29 13.76 -3.70
C GLY A 160 9.91 13.24 -2.41
N VAL A 161 11.22 13.04 -2.36
CA VAL A 161 11.95 12.72 -1.12
C VAL A 161 12.47 14.01 -0.51
N ASP A 162 12.14 14.24 0.77
CA ASP A 162 12.60 15.42 1.50
C ASP A 162 14.00 15.19 2.08
N ASN A 163 15.01 15.67 1.37
CA ASN A 163 16.41 15.49 1.77
C ASN A 163 16.76 16.16 3.12
N SER A 164 15.97 17.10 3.62
CA SER A 164 16.18 17.69 4.95
C SER A 164 15.98 16.66 6.08
N ARG A 165 15.23 15.59 5.82
CA ARG A 165 14.96 14.49 6.75
C ARG A 165 16.03 13.39 6.78
N LYS A 166 17.11 13.55 6.01
CA LYS A 166 18.24 12.60 5.99
C LYS A 166 18.80 12.33 7.40
N ARG A 167 18.76 13.33 8.26
CA ARG A 167 19.17 13.20 9.66
C ARG A 167 18.29 12.21 10.43
N ASP A 168 16.99 12.22 10.21
CA ASP A 168 16.04 11.32 10.89
C ASP A 168 16.37 9.85 10.55
N PHE A 169 16.83 9.57 9.33
CA PHE A 169 17.35 8.25 8.96
C PHE A 169 18.57 7.85 9.76
N LEU A 170 19.54 8.76 9.92
CA LEU A 170 20.77 8.49 10.64
C LEU A 170 20.53 8.26 12.14
N GLU A 171 19.47 8.84 12.69
CA GLU A 171 19.05 8.64 14.08
C GLU A 171 18.16 7.41 14.26
N SER A 172 17.76 6.73 13.17
CA SER A 172 16.91 5.55 13.23
C SER A 172 17.60 4.33 13.85
N SER A 173 16.81 3.41 14.39
CA SER A 173 17.30 2.21 15.08
C SER A 173 18.16 1.30 14.20
N ILE A 174 17.89 1.26 12.88
CA ILE A 174 18.66 0.42 11.95
C ILE A 174 20.13 0.86 11.86
N MET A 175 20.42 2.13 12.04
CA MET A 175 21.81 2.63 11.98
C MET A 175 22.69 2.07 13.08
N LYS A 176 22.13 1.68 14.24
CA LYS A 176 22.85 0.98 15.30
C LYS A 176 23.30 -0.43 14.89
N VAL A 177 22.58 -1.02 13.94
CA VAL A 177 22.82 -2.37 13.40
C VAL A 177 23.77 -2.33 12.21
N LEU A 178 23.85 -1.17 11.51
CA LEU A 178 24.64 -0.93 10.28
C LEU A 178 25.77 0.08 10.55
N PRO A 179 26.78 -0.24 11.33
CA PRO A 179 27.79 0.72 11.80
C PRO A 179 28.70 1.27 10.69
N PHE A 180 28.63 0.70 9.50
CA PHE A 180 29.45 1.08 8.35
C PHE A 180 28.76 2.12 7.44
N ILE A 181 27.47 2.44 7.66
CA ILE A 181 26.74 3.43 6.89
C ILE A 181 26.96 4.83 7.44
N GLU A 182 27.28 5.76 6.56
CA GLU A 182 27.46 7.18 6.87
C GLU A 182 26.48 8.05 6.07
N ALA A 183 26.34 9.31 6.44
CA ALA A 183 25.44 10.25 5.75
C ALA A 183 25.80 10.43 4.27
N SER A 184 27.08 10.35 3.92
CA SER A 184 27.58 10.45 2.56
C SER A 184 27.21 9.27 1.66
N ASP A 185 26.82 8.13 2.25
CA ASP A 185 26.42 6.92 1.52
C ASP A 185 24.95 6.94 1.08
N LEU A 186 24.16 7.84 1.67
CA LEU A 186 22.72 7.89 1.48
C LEU A 186 22.31 8.94 0.44
N GLU A 187 21.63 8.50 -0.62
CA GLU A 187 21.05 9.35 -1.64
C GLU A 187 19.53 9.21 -1.68
N PRO A 188 18.76 10.34 -1.74
CA PRO A 188 17.30 10.27 -1.88
C PRO A 188 16.92 9.44 -3.11
N GLU A 189 15.98 8.50 -2.98
CA GLU A 189 15.63 7.62 -4.10
C GLU A 189 14.14 7.64 -4.42
N THR A 190 13.31 7.19 -3.52
CA THR A 190 11.88 7.04 -3.80
C THR A 190 11.04 7.22 -2.54
N SER A 191 9.76 7.52 -2.75
CA SER A 191 8.78 7.53 -1.68
C SER A 191 7.48 6.87 -2.12
N GLY A 192 6.68 6.46 -1.14
CA GLY A 192 5.32 5.99 -1.32
C GLY A 192 4.39 6.64 -0.31
N VAL A 193 3.09 6.63 -0.61
CA VAL A 193 2.07 7.14 0.31
C VAL A 193 1.10 6.02 0.63
N MET A 194 0.83 5.82 1.91
CA MET A 194 -0.10 4.82 2.43
C MET A 194 -1.45 5.46 2.77
N ALA A 195 -2.52 4.70 2.52
CA ALA A 195 -3.90 5.05 2.83
C ALA A 195 -4.26 4.57 4.25
N MET A 196 -3.90 5.34 5.29
CA MET A 196 -4.13 4.96 6.68
C MET A 196 -5.55 5.30 7.11
N LEU A 197 -6.21 4.38 7.84
CA LEU A 197 -7.50 4.66 8.50
C LEU A 197 -7.34 5.39 9.84
N GLN A 198 -6.20 5.24 10.50
CA GLN A 198 -5.89 6.00 11.70
C GLN A 198 -5.14 7.29 11.39
N GLY A 199 -5.50 8.36 12.07
CA GLY A 199 -4.75 9.62 12.08
C GLY A 199 -3.51 9.54 12.97
N GLN A 200 -2.69 10.58 12.90
CA GLN A 200 -1.48 10.69 13.75
C GLN A 200 -1.85 10.66 15.23
N GLY A 201 -1.28 9.72 15.97
CA GLY A 201 -1.51 9.54 17.41
C GLY A 201 -2.77 8.76 17.77
N GLU A 202 -3.54 8.31 16.78
CA GLU A 202 -4.70 7.45 17.00
C GLU A 202 -4.31 5.97 17.13
N PRO A 203 -5.15 5.14 17.77
CA PRO A 203 -4.95 3.70 17.81
C PRO A 203 -4.93 3.09 16.41
N PHE A 204 -4.22 1.96 16.28
CA PHE A 204 -4.19 1.19 15.03
C PHE A 204 -5.60 0.81 14.55
N CYS A 205 -5.84 1.01 13.26
CA CYS A 205 -7.04 0.60 12.54
C CYS A 205 -6.65 -0.37 11.42
N ASP A 206 -7.29 -1.53 11.36
CA ASP A 206 -7.09 -2.49 10.28
C ASP A 206 -7.88 -2.12 9.01
N PHE A 207 -7.59 -2.79 7.91
CA PHE A 207 -8.28 -2.65 6.62
C PHE A 207 -9.78 -2.83 6.75
N VAL A 208 -10.54 -2.05 6.03
CA VAL A 208 -11.95 -2.32 5.80
C VAL A 208 -12.09 -3.08 4.48
N ILE A 209 -12.62 -4.30 4.57
CA ILE A 209 -13.01 -5.12 3.42
C ILE A 209 -14.40 -5.66 3.74
N ARG A 210 -15.44 -5.06 3.17
CA ARG A 210 -16.80 -5.43 3.51
C ARG A 210 -17.82 -5.14 2.41
N HIS A 211 -18.90 -5.94 2.39
CA HIS A 211 -20.13 -5.63 1.70
C HIS A 211 -20.96 -4.66 2.55
N GLU A 212 -21.35 -3.53 2.01
CA GLU A 212 -22.03 -2.43 2.72
C GLU A 212 -23.56 -2.62 2.76
N TYR A 213 -24.04 -3.86 2.74
CA TYR A 213 -25.47 -4.22 2.71
C TYR A 213 -26.26 -3.60 3.87
N ASP A 214 -25.76 -3.71 5.08
CA ASP A 214 -26.38 -3.18 6.31
C ASP A 214 -26.46 -1.65 6.35
N ARG A 215 -25.72 -0.97 5.46
CA ARG A 215 -25.81 0.48 5.24
C ARG A 215 -26.74 0.84 4.08
N GLY A 216 -27.54 -0.12 3.61
CA GLY A 216 -28.46 0.08 2.51
C GLY A 216 -27.78 0.17 1.15
N LEU A 217 -26.59 -0.41 0.99
CA LEU A 217 -25.82 -0.43 -0.25
C LEU A 217 -25.58 -1.90 -0.71
N PRO A 218 -26.65 -2.64 -1.07
CA PRO A 218 -26.49 -3.99 -1.59
C PRO A 218 -25.66 -3.97 -2.88
N GLY A 219 -24.74 -4.94 -3.00
CA GLY A 219 -23.84 -5.01 -4.15
C GLY A 219 -22.63 -4.06 -4.11
N PHE A 220 -22.49 -3.21 -3.08
CA PHE A 220 -21.30 -2.36 -2.93
C PHE A 220 -20.30 -3.03 -1.96
N ILE A 221 -19.16 -3.45 -2.49
CA ILE A 221 -18.05 -3.99 -1.72
C ILE A 221 -16.98 -2.92 -1.59
N ASN A 222 -16.60 -2.59 -0.37
CA ASN A 222 -15.75 -1.47 -0.05
C ASN A 222 -14.41 -1.95 0.53
N LEU A 223 -13.30 -1.58 -0.13
CA LEU A 223 -11.95 -1.82 0.33
C LEU A 223 -11.31 -0.47 0.66
N VAL A 224 -11.25 -0.13 1.95
CA VAL A 224 -10.74 1.17 2.42
C VAL A 224 -9.57 0.96 3.36
N GLY A 225 -8.56 1.81 3.23
CA GLY A 225 -7.39 1.74 4.10
C GLY A 225 -6.48 0.55 3.82
N ILE A 226 -6.50 0.00 2.60
CA ILE A 226 -5.56 -1.06 2.21
C ILE A 226 -4.17 -0.42 2.04
N GLU A 227 -3.35 -0.58 3.06
CA GLU A 227 -1.96 -0.15 3.12
C GLU A 227 -1.02 -1.35 3.23
N SER A 228 0.17 -1.24 3.81
CA SER A 228 1.06 -2.39 4.02
C SER A 228 0.48 -3.36 5.10
N PRO A 229 0.39 -4.69 4.84
CA PRO A 229 0.94 -5.47 3.72
C PRO A 229 -0.07 -5.77 2.58
N GLY A 230 -0.89 -4.82 2.16
CA GLY A 230 -1.96 -5.02 1.18
C GLY A 230 -1.51 -5.66 -0.13
N LEU A 231 -0.33 -5.29 -0.66
CA LEU A 231 0.19 -5.92 -1.88
C LEU A 231 0.49 -7.40 -1.66
N THR A 232 1.16 -7.74 -0.56
CA THR A 232 1.48 -9.14 -0.21
C THR A 232 0.21 -9.97 0.01
N SER A 233 -0.81 -9.39 0.63
CA SER A 233 -2.10 -10.05 0.90
C SER A 233 -3.11 -9.96 -0.25
N SER A 234 -2.80 -9.23 -1.33
CA SER A 234 -3.74 -8.99 -2.44
C SER A 234 -4.35 -10.25 -3.05
N PRO A 235 -3.66 -11.40 -3.20
CA PRO A 235 -4.30 -12.61 -3.69
C PRO A 235 -5.33 -13.19 -2.72
N ALA A 236 -5.08 -13.07 -1.41
CA ALA A 236 -6.02 -13.51 -0.38
C ALA A 236 -7.23 -12.57 -0.29
N ILE A 237 -6.99 -11.25 -0.37
CA ILE A 237 -8.05 -10.23 -0.43
C ILE A 237 -8.94 -10.47 -1.65
N ALA A 238 -8.36 -10.69 -2.83
CA ALA A 238 -9.12 -10.95 -4.05
C ALA A 238 -10.00 -12.19 -3.94
N ARG A 239 -9.50 -13.27 -3.33
CA ARG A 239 -10.29 -14.48 -3.07
C ARG A 239 -11.45 -14.22 -2.10
N TYR A 240 -11.19 -13.48 -1.03
CA TYR A 240 -12.22 -13.12 -0.06
C TYR A 240 -13.32 -12.27 -0.70
N VAL A 241 -12.94 -11.28 -1.51
CA VAL A 241 -13.88 -10.43 -2.26
C VAL A 241 -14.67 -11.25 -3.31
N SER A 242 -14.02 -12.21 -3.98
CA SER A 242 -14.72 -13.10 -4.94
C SER A 242 -15.87 -13.86 -4.29
N HIS A 243 -15.67 -14.41 -3.10
CA HIS A 243 -16.75 -15.08 -2.36
C HIS A 243 -17.91 -14.14 -2.04
N MET A 244 -17.64 -12.88 -1.65
CA MET A 244 -18.70 -11.88 -1.46
C MET A 244 -19.47 -11.60 -2.75
N VAL A 245 -18.77 -11.54 -3.90
CA VAL A 245 -19.41 -11.33 -5.21
C VAL A 245 -20.31 -12.52 -5.56
N ASP A 246 -19.84 -13.74 -5.37
CA ASP A 246 -20.61 -14.95 -5.63
C ASP A 246 -21.90 -14.96 -4.80
N GLU A 247 -21.82 -14.70 -3.50
CA GLU A 247 -22.98 -14.58 -2.60
C GLU A 247 -23.98 -13.50 -3.04
N ILE A 248 -23.50 -12.35 -3.57
CA ILE A 248 -24.38 -11.27 -4.05
C ILE A 248 -25.08 -11.66 -5.36
N LEU A 249 -24.42 -12.40 -6.23
CA LEU A 249 -24.95 -12.76 -7.54
C LEU A 249 -25.89 -13.97 -7.50
N GLU A 250 -25.77 -14.82 -6.47
CA GLU A 250 -26.63 -15.99 -6.24
C GLU A 250 -27.98 -15.63 -5.59
N ASN A 251 -28.08 -14.47 -4.93
CA ASN A 251 -29.28 -13.94 -4.29
C ASN A 251 -29.97 -12.89 -5.18
#